data_443c578459c4ffe5ea79657cc1dcfac2
#
_entry.id   443c578459c4ffe5ea79657cc1dcfac2
#
_cell.length_a   1.000
_cell.length_b   1.000
_cell.length_c   1.000
_cell.angle_alpha   90.00
_cell.angle_beta   90.00
_cell.angle_gamma   90.00
#
_symmetry.space_group_name_H-M   'P 1'
#
loop_
_entity.id
_entity.type
_entity.pdbx_description
1 polymer ?
#
loop_
_entity_poly.entity_id
_entity_poly.type
_entity_poly.pdbx_seq_one_letter_code
_entity_poly.pdbx_strand_id
1 'polypeptide(L)'
;MLLSLAQWLQTLSPELGFFRVFQYLTFRAVMAAMTALLIGLAFGPMVIRRLAALKIGQPIREYGIQAHLAKSGTPTMGGVLILISMTMSTLLWFDWSNRFVWITLLVTLGFGAIGWVDDWRKVVDKNPEGMRSRDKFFWQTLIGLLAAFYLAFSVSESSNLRVLELFVRWLQSGFSNDLPPTADLIVPFFKTVSYPLGVYGFIALTWFVIVGASNAVNFTDGLDGLAIMPVVMVASALGVFAYVTGSSVYSKYLLFPYIPGSGELLIFCAAMAGAGLAFLWFNTHPAQVFMGDVGALSLGGALGTLAVITRQEIVLGIMGGIFVVEALSVMLQVGWFKYTRKRYGVGQRILKMAPLHHHFEKSGWKETQVVVRFWIITMLLCLIGLASLKLR
;
A
#
# COMPACT_ATOMS: atom_id res chain seq x y z
N MET A 1 11.78 -12.16 14.65
CA MET A 1 12.98 -12.13 15.50
C MET A 1 12.64 -12.20 16.99
N LEU A 2 11.92 -11.23 17.54
CA LEU A 2 11.55 -11.21 18.97
C LEU A 2 10.67 -12.40 19.39
N LEU A 3 9.78 -12.88 18.51
CA LEU A 3 8.99 -14.08 18.76
C LEU A 3 9.88 -15.30 18.99
N SER A 4 10.84 -15.55 18.10
CA SER A 4 11.76 -16.69 18.23
C SER A 4 12.65 -16.57 19.48
N LEU A 5 13.11 -15.35 19.79
CA LEU A 5 13.85 -15.09 21.03
C LEU A 5 12.98 -15.37 22.29
N ALA A 6 11.73 -14.91 22.29
CA ALA A 6 10.81 -15.13 23.38
C ALA A 6 10.51 -16.63 23.56
N GLN A 7 10.32 -17.36 22.48
CA GLN A 7 10.13 -18.82 22.51
C GLN A 7 11.38 -19.52 23.08
N TRP A 8 12.58 -19.15 22.64
CA TRP A 8 13.82 -19.69 23.17
C TRP A 8 14.00 -19.39 24.66
N LEU A 9 13.73 -18.16 25.11
CA LEU A 9 13.80 -17.80 26.53
C LEU A 9 12.87 -18.65 27.40
N GLN A 10 11.67 -18.97 26.92
CA GLN A 10 10.72 -19.85 27.63
C GLN A 10 11.25 -21.27 27.82
N THR A 11 12.19 -21.74 26.98
CA THR A 11 12.80 -23.07 27.15
C THR A 11 13.86 -23.10 28.24
N LEU A 12 14.40 -21.93 28.66
CA LEU A 12 15.49 -21.84 29.65
C LEU A 12 15.00 -21.92 31.09
N SER A 13 13.83 -21.33 31.41
CA SER A 13 13.28 -21.35 32.77
C SER A 13 11.75 -21.20 32.77
N PRO A 14 11.02 -21.93 33.64
CA PRO A 14 9.59 -21.75 33.87
C PRO A 14 9.22 -20.33 34.32
N GLU A 15 10.10 -19.63 35.04
CA GLU A 15 9.91 -18.26 35.51
C GLU A 15 9.78 -17.24 34.37
N LEU A 16 10.31 -17.56 33.20
CA LEU A 16 10.20 -16.75 31.98
C LEU A 16 8.87 -16.94 31.22
N GLY A 17 7.88 -17.56 31.88
CA GLY A 17 6.56 -17.81 31.28
C GLY A 17 5.81 -16.53 30.83
N PHE A 18 6.13 -15.34 31.37
CA PHE A 18 5.55 -14.09 30.95
C PHE A 18 5.85 -13.75 29.46
N PHE A 19 6.93 -14.27 28.88
CA PHE A 19 7.21 -14.12 27.47
C PHE A 19 6.19 -14.80 26.54
N ARG A 20 5.23 -15.58 27.06
CA ARG A 20 4.09 -16.12 26.28
C ARG A 20 3.26 -15.02 25.64
N VAL A 21 3.27 -13.80 26.18
CA VAL A 21 2.59 -12.65 25.57
C VAL A 21 3.03 -12.38 24.13
N PHE A 22 4.27 -12.69 23.76
CA PHE A 22 4.79 -12.54 22.40
C PHE A 22 4.17 -13.52 21.39
N GLN A 23 3.47 -14.56 21.85
CA GLN A 23 2.75 -15.48 20.99
C GLN A 23 1.42 -14.87 20.50
N TYR A 24 0.86 -13.90 21.23
CA TYR A 24 -0.39 -13.25 20.84
C TYR A 24 -0.15 -12.29 19.68
N LEU A 25 -0.84 -12.55 18.57
CA LEU A 25 -0.76 -11.76 17.35
C LEU A 25 -1.12 -10.27 17.58
N THR A 26 -2.20 -10.03 18.36
CA THR A 26 -2.66 -8.68 18.70
C THR A 26 -1.64 -7.89 19.51
N PHE A 27 -0.98 -8.55 20.47
CA PHE A 27 0.11 -7.92 21.23
C PHE A 27 1.26 -7.50 20.29
N ARG A 28 1.72 -8.40 19.42
CA ARG A 28 2.79 -8.11 18.46
C ARG A 28 2.39 -7.00 17.48
N ALA A 29 1.13 -6.95 17.07
CA ALA A 29 0.63 -5.88 16.19
C ALA A 29 0.68 -4.51 16.87
N VAL A 30 0.20 -4.40 18.12
CA VAL A 30 0.28 -3.14 18.90
C VAL A 30 1.73 -2.71 19.08
N MET A 31 2.60 -3.64 19.46
CA MET A 31 4.02 -3.36 19.65
C MET A 31 4.72 -2.97 18.33
N ALA A 32 4.31 -3.58 17.21
CA ALA A 32 4.82 -3.20 15.90
C ALA A 32 4.42 -1.77 15.50
N ALA A 33 3.16 -1.39 15.75
CA ALA A 33 2.72 -0.01 15.51
C ALA A 33 3.51 0.99 16.36
N MET A 34 3.66 0.72 17.66
CA MET A 34 4.42 1.57 18.59
C MET A 34 5.90 1.66 18.19
N THR A 35 6.52 0.52 17.83
CA THR A 35 7.93 0.49 17.43
C THR A 35 8.14 1.31 16.16
N ALA A 36 7.29 1.14 15.14
CA ALA A 36 7.38 1.92 13.91
C ALA A 36 7.18 3.41 14.14
N LEU A 37 6.19 3.78 14.97
CA LEU A 37 5.92 5.16 15.36
C LEU A 37 7.14 5.78 16.06
N LEU A 38 7.70 5.10 17.06
CA LEU A 38 8.83 5.60 17.82
C LEU A 38 10.11 5.73 16.97
N ILE A 39 10.39 4.74 16.11
CA ILE A 39 11.51 4.83 15.15
C ILE A 39 11.32 6.05 14.24
N GLY A 40 10.13 6.22 13.66
CA GLY A 40 9.84 7.33 12.76
C GLY A 40 9.99 8.69 13.43
N LEU A 41 9.45 8.86 14.64
CA LEU A 41 9.58 10.11 15.40
C LEU A 41 11.02 10.38 15.84
N ALA A 42 11.76 9.37 16.32
CA ALA A 42 13.14 9.53 16.77
C ALA A 42 14.11 9.87 15.64
N PHE A 43 13.99 9.17 14.50
CA PHE A 43 14.89 9.36 13.36
C PHE A 43 14.42 10.42 12.37
N GLY A 44 13.15 10.83 12.42
CA GLY A 44 12.56 11.83 11.51
C GLY A 44 13.37 13.10 11.38
N PRO A 45 13.71 13.82 12.50
CA PRO A 45 14.50 15.05 12.41
C PRO A 45 15.89 14.86 11.79
N MET A 46 16.51 13.69 12.01
CA MET A 46 17.82 13.37 11.40
C MET A 46 17.69 13.18 9.88
N VAL A 47 16.69 12.39 9.46
CA VAL A 47 16.42 12.11 8.03
C VAL A 47 16.08 13.41 7.30
N ILE A 48 15.16 14.22 7.84
CA ILE A 48 14.77 15.50 7.26
C ILE A 48 15.96 16.44 7.09
N ARG A 49 16.82 16.58 8.12
CA ARG A 49 18.03 17.40 8.02
C ARG A 49 19.00 16.90 6.95
N ARG A 50 19.18 15.57 6.81
CA ARG A 50 20.04 14.99 5.76
C ARG A 50 19.48 15.24 4.36
N LEU A 51 18.16 15.06 4.17
CA LEU A 51 17.49 15.34 2.90
C LEU A 51 17.59 16.83 2.53
N ALA A 52 17.39 17.73 3.49
CA ALA A 52 17.55 19.18 3.30
C ALA A 52 18.99 19.56 2.96
N ALA A 53 19.99 18.96 3.60
CA ALA A 53 21.42 19.21 3.33
C ALA A 53 21.84 18.80 1.91
N LEU A 54 21.23 17.76 1.37
CA LEU A 54 21.43 17.32 -0.01
C LEU A 54 20.73 18.24 -1.02
N LYS A 55 20.07 19.32 -0.56
CA LYS A 55 19.23 20.22 -1.39
C LYS A 55 18.18 19.48 -2.21
N ILE A 56 17.61 18.43 -1.61
CA ILE A 56 16.60 17.57 -2.20
C ILE A 56 15.24 18.29 -2.10
N GLY A 57 15.09 19.43 -2.77
CA GLY A 57 13.81 20.16 -2.89
C GLY A 57 13.12 19.85 -4.22
N GLN A 58 11.78 19.76 -4.19
CA GLN A 58 11.04 19.58 -5.45
C GLN A 58 11.21 20.80 -6.36
N PRO A 59 11.57 20.61 -7.64
CA PRO A 59 11.48 21.69 -8.62
C PRO A 59 9.99 22.03 -8.82
N ILE A 60 9.65 23.30 -8.54
CA ILE A 60 8.27 23.77 -8.74
C ILE A 60 8.02 23.93 -10.23
N ARG A 61 6.97 23.30 -10.75
CA ARG A 61 6.54 23.49 -12.13
C ARG A 61 5.92 24.88 -12.26
N GLU A 62 6.35 25.65 -13.26
CA GLU A 62 5.89 27.03 -13.53
C GLU A 62 4.37 27.17 -13.71
N TYR A 63 3.66 26.09 -13.99
CA TYR A 63 2.20 26.03 -14.15
C TYR A 63 1.42 25.70 -12.87
N GLY A 64 2.10 25.66 -11.69
CA GLY A 64 1.50 25.34 -10.41
C GLY A 64 0.61 26.44 -9.83
N ILE A 65 -0.13 26.12 -8.76
CA ILE A 65 -0.89 27.07 -7.95
C ILE A 65 0.12 27.93 -7.19
N GLN A 66 -0.06 29.26 -7.15
CA GLN A 66 0.88 30.19 -6.49
C GLN A 66 1.19 29.86 -5.03
N ALA A 67 0.21 29.25 -4.30
CA ALA A 67 0.42 28.79 -2.93
C ALA A 67 1.54 27.73 -2.79
N HIS A 68 1.83 26.97 -3.86
CA HIS A 68 2.90 25.98 -3.85
C HIS A 68 4.30 26.60 -3.97
N LEU A 69 4.41 27.86 -4.38
CA LEU A 69 5.71 28.59 -4.41
C LEU A 69 6.28 28.77 -3.00
N ALA A 70 5.42 28.92 -1.99
CA ALA A 70 5.85 29.02 -0.58
C ALA A 70 6.47 27.72 -0.04
N LYS A 71 6.25 26.58 -0.71
CA LYS A 71 6.80 25.25 -0.37
C LYS A 71 8.17 24.98 -1.01
N SER A 72 8.72 25.97 -1.73
CA SER A 72 10.07 25.90 -2.31
C SER A 72 11.11 25.67 -1.21
N GLY A 73 11.86 24.57 -1.32
CA GLY A 73 12.89 24.22 -0.34
C GLY A 73 12.47 23.10 0.64
N THR A 74 11.20 22.70 0.71
CA THR A 74 10.79 21.53 1.49
C THR A 74 11.40 20.27 0.85
N PRO A 75 12.16 19.45 1.62
CA PRO A 75 12.77 18.25 1.07
C PRO A 75 11.71 17.20 0.68
N THR A 76 12.00 16.45 -0.39
CA THR A 76 11.23 15.27 -0.82
C THR A 76 11.95 13.98 -0.42
N MET A 77 11.45 12.81 -0.82
CA MET A 77 11.95 11.47 -0.46
C MET A 77 11.72 11.08 1.01
N GLY A 78 10.81 11.73 1.71
CA GLY A 78 10.46 11.38 3.09
C GLY A 78 9.90 9.96 3.24
N GLY A 79 9.45 9.34 2.16
CA GLY A 79 9.05 7.93 2.11
C GLY A 79 10.12 6.96 2.60
N VAL A 80 11.40 7.35 2.54
CA VAL A 80 12.51 6.57 3.12
C VAL A 80 12.34 6.37 4.62
N LEU A 81 11.88 7.41 5.33
CA LEU A 81 11.60 7.31 6.77
C LEU A 81 10.49 6.30 7.05
N ILE A 82 9.43 6.31 6.23
CA ILE A 82 8.33 5.34 6.33
C ILE A 82 8.86 3.92 6.11
N LEU A 83 9.60 3.70 5.02
CA LEU A 83 10.13 2.38 4.68
C LEU A 83 11.08 1.82 5.75
N ILE A 84 11.98 2.64 6.28
CA ILE A 84 12.90 2.22 7.35
C ILE A 84 12.10 1.85 8.60
N SER A 85 11.21 2.72 9.06
CA SER A 85 10.44 2.53 10.29
C SER A 85 9.56 1.29 10.21
N MET A 86 8.84 1.13 9.10
CA MET A 86 7.94 0.01 8.84
C MET A 86 8.72 -1.31 8.70
N THR A 87 9.80 -1.32 7.91
CA THR A 87 10.60 -2.52 7.67
C THR A 87 11.26 -3.01 8.95
N MET A 88 11.93 -2.12 9.70
CA MET A 88 12.57 -2.48 10.96
C MET A 88 11.56 -3.01 11.97
N SER A 89 10.43 -2.35 12.12
CA SER A 89 9.37 -2.81 13.02
C SER A 89 8.81 -4.16 12.59
N THR A 90 8.49 -4.33 11.31
CA THR A 90 7.99 -5.61 10.79
C THR A 90 8.98 -6.73 11.07
N LEU A 91 10.28 -6.57 10.73
CA LEU A 91 11.33 -7.57 10.94
C LEU A 91 11.51 -7.95 12.41
N LEU A 92 11.28 -7.05 13.34
CA LEU A 92 11.35 -7.33 14.78
C LEU A 92 10.20 -8.20 15.27
N TRP A 93 8.97 -7.94 14.81
CA TRP A 93 7.77 -8.48 15.44
C TRP A 93 7.10 -9.63 14.71
N PHE A 94 7.29 -9.80 13.37
CA PHE A 94 6.62 -10.87 12.63
C PHE A 94 7.31 -12.23 12.81
N ASP A 95 6.58 -13.28 12.46
CA ASP A 95 7.12 -14.63 12.35
C ASP A 95 7.90 -14.78 11.04
N TRP A 96 9.22 -14.96 11.13
CA TRP A 96 10.10 -15.05 9.97
C TRP A 96 9.83 -16.23 9.05
N SER A 97 9.11 -17.25 9.52
CA SER A 97 8.64 -18.35 8.68
C SER A 97 7.49 -17.95 7.74
N ASN A 98 6.87 -16.79 7.98
CA ASN A 98 5.68 -16.38 7.25
C ASN A 98 6.01 -15.78 5.88
N ARG A 99 5.64 -16.51 4.82
CA ARG A 99 5.86 -16.12 3.43
C ARG A 99 5.08 -14.90 2.98
N PHE A 100 3.86 -14.69 3.51
CA PHE A 100 3.01 -13.57 3.11
C PHE A 100 3.58 -12.22 3.55
N VAL A 101 4.19 -12.18 4.73
CA VAL A 101 4.88 -10.96 5.18
C VAL A 101 6.11 -10.70 4.32
N TRP A 102 6.89 -11.74 3.98
CA TRP A 102 8.05 -11.58 3.12
C TRP A 102 7.69 -11.07 1.73
N ILE A 103 6.69 -11.67 1.06
CA ILE A 103 6.30 -11.20 -0.28
C ILE A 103 5.77 -9.77 -0.25
N THR A 104 4.97 -9.41 0.78
CA THR A 104 4.47 -8.04 0.94
C THR A 104 5.61 -7.06 1.17
N LEU A 105 6.60 -7.43 2.00
CA LEU A 105 7.77 -6.60 2.27
C LEU A 105 8.63 -6.42 1.01
N LEU A 106 8.87 -7.51 0.25
CA LEU A 106 9.65 -7.46 -1.00
C LEU A 106 8.98 -6.60 -2.06
N VAL A 107 7.66 -6.70 -2.25
CA VAL A 107 6.91 -5.83 -3.15
C VAL A 107 7.04 -4.38 -2.70
N THR A 108 6.82 -4.11 -1.41
CA THR A 108 6.91 -2.76 -0.85
C THR A 108 8.28 -2.14 -1.09
N LEU A 109 9.35 -2.86 -0.78
CA LEU A 109 10.73 -2.39 -0.98
C LEU A 109 11.08 -2.27 -2.47
N GLY A 110 10.60 -3.19 -3.30
CA GLY A 110 10.80 -3.14 -4.74
C GLY A 110 10.16 -1.91 -5.39
N PHE A 111 8.91 -1.60 -5.04
CA PHE A 111 8.25 -0.37 -5.49
C PHE A 111 8.90 0.88 -4.89
N GLY A 112 9.37 0.80 -3.63
CA GLY A 112 10.15 1.85 -3.00
C GLY A 112 11.47 2.12 -3.73
N ALA A 113 12.15 1.09 -4.21
CA ALA A 113 13.38 1.22 -5.00
C ALA A 113 13.12 1.92 -6.34
N ILE A 114 12.00 1.60 -7.02
CA ILE A 114 11.58 2.31 -8.24
C ILE A 114 11.39 3.80 -7.94
N GLY A 115 10.65 4.11 -6.86
CA GLY A 115 10.41 5.49 -6.43
C GLY A 115 11.71 6.20 -6.05
N TRP A 116 12.63 5.51 -5.37
CA TRP A 116 13.95 6.05 -5.04
C TRP A 116 14.72 6.47 -6.29
N VAL A 117 14.79 5.60 -7.30
CA VAL A 117 15.50 5.93 -8.55
C VAL A 117 14.84 7.11 -9.28
N ASP A 118 13.50 7.17 -9.27
CA ASP A 118 12.76 8.29 -9.87
C ASP A 118 13.05 9.62 -9.18
N ASP A 119 12.90 9.66 -7.86
CA ASP A 119 13.14 10.84 -7.02
C ASP A 119 14.62 11.25 -7.06
N TRP A 120 15.55 10.30 -7.01
CA TRP A 120 16.99 10.57 -7.10
C TRP A 120 17.37 11.28 -8.40
N ARG A 121 16.84 10.80 -9.53
CA ARG A 121 17.09 11.45 -10.84
C ARG A 121 16.53 12.87 -10.89
N LYS A 122 15.34 13.09 -10.31
CA LYS A 122 14.72 14.43 -10.28
C LYS A 122 15.58 15.43 -9.48
N VAL A 123 16.18 14.98 -8.40
CA VAL A 123 16.78 15.85 -7.39
C VAL A 123 18.29 15.94 -7.54
N VAL A 124 18.99 14.80 -7.60
CA VAL A 124 20.46 14.76 -7.63
C VAL A 124 20.97 14.99 -9.05
N ASP A 125 20.38 14.31 -10.03
CA ASP A 125 20.74 14.46 -11.43
C ASP A 125 20.12 15.72 -12.07
N LYS A 126 19.29 16.45 -11.29
CA LYS A 126 18.56 17.66 -11.75
C LYS A 126 17.75 17.44 -13.02
N ASN A 127 17.28 16.22 -13.24
CA ASN A 127 16.44 15.88 -14.38
C ASN A 127 14.95 15.97 -13.95
N PRO A 128 14.22 17.02 -14.33
CA PRO A 128 12.84 17.23 -13.88
C PRO A 128 11.86 16.14 -14.36
N GLU A 129 12.21 15.37 -15.38
CA GLU A 129 11.39 14.27 -15.87
C GLU A 129 11.54 12.99 -15.03
N GLY A 130 12.65 12.85 -14.29
CA GLY A 130 12.94 11.66 -13.47
C GLY A 130 13.16 10.40 -14.33
N MET A 131 12.51 9.31 -13.94
CA MET A 131 12.48 8.07 -14.71
C MET A 131 11.43 8.17 -15.82
N ARG A 132 11.76 7.70 -17.03
CA ARG A 132 10.79 7.64 -18.12
C ARG A 132 9.58 6.80 -17.72
N SER A 133 8.37 7.27 -18.02
CA SER A 133 7.13 6.58 -17.62
C SER A 133 7.07 5.12 -18.10
N ARG A 134 7.67 4.80 -19.27
CA ARG A 134 7.76 3.42 -19.78
C ARG A 134 8.65 2.54 -18.91
N ASP A 135 9.81 3.05 -18.49
CA ASP A 135 10.76 2.29 -17.65
C ASP A 135 10.17 2.06 -16.25
N LYS A 136 9.52 3.09 -15.69
CA LYS A 136 8.81 3.00 -14.41
C LYS A 136 7.71 1.95 -14.45
N PHE A 137 6.87 1.98 -15.48
CA PHE A 137 5.79 1.02 -15.68
C PHE A 137 6.32 -0.40 -15.93
N PHE A 138 7.43 -0.55 -16.65
CA PHE A 138 8.08 -1.84 -16.89
C PHE A 138 8.51 -2.50 -15.58
N TRP A 139 9.24 -1.78 -14.72
CA TRP A 139 9.70 -2.32 -13.43
C TRP A 139 8.54 -2.62 -12.48
N GLN A 140 7.53 -1.74 -12.42
CA GLN A 140 6.32 -2.01 -11.65
C GLN A 140 5.60 -3.27 -12.15
N THR A 141 5.48 -3.44 -13.46
CA THR A 141 4.86 -4.60 -14.08
C THR A 141 5.67 -5.86 -13.78
N LEU A 142 6.98 -5.82 -13.88
CA LEU A 142 7.85 -6.96 -13.58
C LEU A 142 7.68 -7.43 -12.12
N ILE A 143 7.78 -6.52 -11.16
CA ILE A 143 7.61 -6.84 -9.74
C ILE A 143 6.18 -7.32 -9.46
N GLY A 144 5.17 -6.65 -10.02
CA GLY A 144 3.77 -7.01 -9.87
C GLY A 144 3.45 -8.39 -10.44
N LEU A 145 3.99 -8.73 -11.61
CA LEU A 145 3.82 -10.07 -12.21
C LEU A 145 4.55 -11.16 -11.43
N LEU A 146 5.78 -10.92 -10.95
CA LEU A 146 6.51 -11.87 -10.12
C LEU A 146 5.73 -12.17 -8.83
N ALA A 147 5.20 -11.12 -8.17
CA ALA A 147 4.35 -11.28 -7.00
C ALA A 147 3.05 -12.03 -7.33
N ALA A 148 2.37 -11.67 -8.44
CA ALA A 148 1.14 -12.31 -8.87
C ALA A 148 1.34 -13.79 -9.17
N PHE A 149 2.42 -14.11 -9.85
CA PHE A 149 2.78 -15.49 -10.17
C PHE A 149 3.03 -16.32 -8.92
N TYR A 150 3.82 -15.80 -7.99
CA TYR A 150 4.06 -16.48 -6.71
C TYR A 150 2.76 -16.65 -5.92
N LEU A 151 1.93 -15.63 -5.81
CA LEU A 151 0.69 -15.66 -5.05
C LEU A 151 -0.34 -16.62 -5.67
N ALA A 152 -0.37 -16.78 -6.98
CA ALA A 152 -1.28 -17.72 -7.65
C ALA A 152 -1.16 -19.14 -7.08
N PHE A 153 0.04 -19.58 -6.72
CA PHE A 153 0.27 -20.91 -6.16
C PHE A 153 0.39 -20.94 -4.65
N SER A 154 0.49 -19.80 -3.97
CA SER A 154 0.74 -19.73 -2.53
C SER A 154 -0.48 -19.40 -1.67
N VAL A 155 -1.49 -18.72 -2.21
CA VAL A 155 -2.65 -18.25 -1.42
C VAL A 155 -3.50 -19.41 -0.90
N SER A 156 -3.55 -20.52 -1.62
CA SER A 156 -4.34 -21.70 -1.25
C SER A 156 -3.62 -22.67 -0.33
N GLU A 157 -2.32 -22.50 -0.10
CA GLU A 157 -1.50 -23.49 0.56
C GLU A 157 -0.86 -22.99 1.85
N SER A 158 -0.76 -23.86 2.86
CA SER A 158 -0.14 -23.56 4.14
C SER A 158 1.37 -23.77 4.18
N SER A 159 1.92 -24.50 3.21
CA SER A 159 3.35 -24.92 3.17
C SER A 159 4.02 -24.51 1.87
N ASN A 160 5.27 -24.03 1.96
CA ASN A 160 6.08 -23.68 0.78
C ASN A 160 6.38 -24.89 -0.13
N LEU A 161 6.48 -26.09 0.42
CA LEU A 161 6.70 -27.31 -0.37
C LEU A 161 5.50 -27.59 -1.27
N ARG A 162 4.29 -27.43 -0.75
CA ARG A 162 3.05 -27.59 -1.53
C ARG A 162 2.91 -26.54 -2.62
N VAL A 163 3.42 -25.34 -2.41
CA VAL A 163 3.47 -24.29 -3.45
C VAL A 163 4.26 -24.77 -4.66
N LEU A 164 5.45 -25.33 -4.43
CA LEU A 164 6.27 -25.88 -5.50
C LEU A 164 5.59 -27.06 -6.20
N GLU A 165 4.96 -27.96 -5.44
CA GLU A 165 4.18 -29.08 -6.01
C GLU A 165 3.03 -28.58 -6.90
N LEU A 166 2.27 -27.57 -6.46
CA LEU A 166 1.20 -26.98 -7.27
C LEU A 166 1.75 -26.38 -8.56
N PHE A 167 2.86 -25.68 -8.49
CA PHE A 167 3.51 -25.11 -9.67
C PHE A 167 3.96 -26.22 -10.65
N VAL A 168 4.60 -27.29 -10.14
CA VAL A 168 5.02 -28.43 -10.97
C VAL A 168 3.83 -29.14 -11.60
N ARG A 169 2.75 -29.38 -10.83
CA ARG A 169 1.51 -29.95 -11.36
C ARG A 169 0.89 -29.08 -12.44
N TRP A 170 0.90 -27.75 -12.26
CA TRP A 170 0.43 -26.81 -13.28
C TRP A 170 1.22 -26.91 -14.58
N LEU A 171 2.56 -27.04 -14.51
CA LEU A 171 3.41 -27.29 -15.68
C LEU A 171 3.06 -28.62 -16.35
N GLN A 172 2.91 -29.69 -15.54
CA GLN A 172 2.61 -31.05 -16.03
C GLN A 172 1.20 -31.16 -16.64
N SER A 173 0.25 -30.34 -16.18
CA SER A 173 -1.11 -30.30 -16.73
C SER A 173 -1.24 -29.59 -18.07
N GLY A 174 -0.11 -29.11 -18.65
CA GLY A 174 -0.17 -28.29 -19.87
C GLY A 174 -0.74 -26.89 -19.64
N PHE A 175 -0.43 -26.31 -18.46
CA PHE A 175 -0.88 -24.97 -18.06
C PHE A 175 -2.40 -24.86 -17.85
N SER A 176 -3.00 -25.83 -17.14
CA SER A 176 -4.42 -25.81 -16.77
C SER A 176 -4.79 -24.50 -16.04
N ASN A 177 -6.02 -24.05 -16.24
CA ASN A 177 -6.54 -22.81 -15.61
C ASN A 177 -7.22 -23.05 -14.25
N ASP A 178 -7.02 -24.21 -13.62
CA ASP A 178 -7.71 -24.59 -12.39
C ASP A 178 -7.00 -24.04 -11.15
N LEU A 179 -7.71 -23.26 -10.37
CA LEU A 179 -7.32 -22.85 -9.02
C LEU A 179 -8.38 -23.24 -8.00
N PRO A 180 -7.99 -23.49 -6.72
CA PRO A 180 -8.94 -23.72 -5.65
C PRO A 180 -9.92 -22.56 -5.46
N PRO A 181 -11.14 -22.80 -4.92
CA PRO A 181 -12.13 -21.76 -4.60
C PRO A 181 -11.60 -20.64 -3.70
N THR A 182 -10.56 -20.91 -2.88
CA THR A 182 -9.89 -19.90 -2.03
C THR A 182 -9.20 -18.80 -2.82
N ALA A 183 -8.98 -18.99 -4.11
CA ALA A 183 -8.40 -18.02 -5.04
C ALA A 183 -9.44 -17.27 -5.89
N ASP A 184 -10.74 -17.50 -5.66
CA ASP A 184 -11.82 -16.79 -6.36
C ASP A 184 -11.89 -15.32 -5.96
N LEU A 185 -12.37 -14.48 -6.88
CA LEU A 185 -12.71 -13.09 -6.57
C LEU A 185 -13.98 -13.03 -5.72
N ILE A 186 -13.88 -12.46 -4.55
CA ILE A 186 -14.99 -12.34 -3.60
C ILE A 186 -15.73 -11.04 -3.84
N VAL A 187 -17.05 -11.13 -4.00
CA VAL A 187 -17.91 -9.94 -4.10
C VAL A 187 -18.37 -9.52 -2.69
N PRO A 188 -17.98 -8.33 -2.20
CA PRO A 188 -18.40 -7.86 -0.88
C PRO A 188 -19.93 -7.73 -0.81
N PHE A 189 -20.50 -7.86 0.40
CA PHE A 189 -21.94 -7.79 0.71
C PHE A 189 -22.80 -8.95 0.20
N PHE A 190 -22.25 -9.87 -0.62
CA PHE A 190 -22.98 -11.04 -1.14
C PHE A 190 -22.31 -12.33 -0.67
N LYS A 191 -23.02 -13.10 0.20
CA LYS A 191 -22.47 -14.31 0.86
C LYS A 191 -21.95 -15.40 -0.07
N THR A 192 -22.63 -15.62 -1.15
CA THR A 192 -22.42 -16.79 -2.02
C THR A 192 -21.88 -16.41 -3.40
N VAL A 193 -21.58 -15.11 -3.61
CA VAL A 193 -21.11 -14.64 -4.90
C VAL A 193 -19.59 -14.57 -4.88
N SER A 194 -18.96 -15.55 -5.48
CA SER A 194 -17.54 -15.53 -5.85
C SER A 194 -17.41 -15.81 -7.34
N TYR A 195 -16.38 -15.27 -7.96
CA TYR A 195 -16.10 -15.49 -9.36
C TYR A 195 -14.78 -16.26 -9.51
N PRO A 196 -14.81 -17.47 -10.12
CA PRO A 196 -13.61 -18.25 -10.31
C PRO A 196 -12.74 -17.60 -11.38
N LEU A 197 -11.58 -17.10 -10.97
CA LEU A 197 -10.65 -16.41 -11.86
C LEU A 197 -9.77 -17.37 -12.66
N GLY A 198 -9.52 -18.56 -12.12
CA GLY A 198 -8.47 -19.45 -12.59
C GLY A 198 -7.07 -18.81 -12.41
N VAL A 199 -6.03 -19.52 -12.87
CA VAL A 199 -4.65 -19.05 -12.73
C VAL A 199 -4.40 -17.74 -13.47
N TYR A 200 -4.84 -17.65 -14.71
CA TYR A 200 -4.57 -16.50 -15.58
C TYR A 200 -5.33 -15.26 -15.13
N GLY A 201 -6.61 -15.41 -14.80
CA GLY A 201 -7.44 -14.30 -14.30
C GLY A 201 -6.92 -13.78 -12.95
N PHE A 202 -6.47 -14.69 -12.08
CA PHE A 202 -5.86 -14.32 -10.81
C PHE A 202 -4.56 -13.52 -11.00
N ILE A 203 -3.65 -13.98 -11.87
CA ILE A 203 -2.40 -13.27 -12.16
C ILE A 203 -2.69 -11.87 -12.74
N ALA A 204 -3.61 -11.79 -13.72
CA ALA A 204 -3.97 -10.52 -14.34
C ALA A 204 -4.58 -9.53 -13.33
N LEU A 205 -5.53 -10.00 -12.50
CA LEU A 205 -6.16 -9.18 -11.47
C LEU A 205 -5.14 -8.74 -10.41
N THR A 206 -4.31 -9.65 -9.92
CA THR A 206 -3.27 -9.36 -8.92
C THR A 206 -2.30 -8.30 -9.42
N TRP A 207 -1.79 -8.46 -10.63
CA TRP A 207 -0.95 -7.45 -11.28
C TRP A 207 -1.66 -6.10 -11.35
N PHE A 208 -2.90 -6.08 -11.83
CA PHE A 208 -3.70 -4.86 -11.96
C PHE A 208 -3.90 -4.17 -10.60
N VAL A 209 -4.23 -4.93 -9.55
CA VAL A 209 -4.47 -4.39 -8.20
C VAL A 209 -3.19 -3.83 -7.62
N ILE A 210 -2.06 -4.54 -7.69
CA ILE A 210 -0.78 -4.08 -7.12
C ILE A 210 -0.27 -2.83 -7.86
N VAL A 211 -0.18 -2.89 -9.18
CA VAL A 211 0.33 -1.76 -9.98
C VAL A 211 -0.65 -0.59 -9.98
N GLY A 212 -1.95 -0.89 -10.06
CA GLY A 212 -3.00 0.11 -10.02
C GLY A 212 -3.04 0.87 -8.69
N ALA A 213 -3.02 0.15 -7.56
CA ALA A 213 -2.99 0.77 -6.23
C ALA A 213 -1.72 1.61 -6.02
N SER A 214 -0.55 1.12 -6.46
CA SER A 214 0.70 1.85 -6.39
C SER A 214 0.63 3.21 -7.09
N ASN A 215 0.15 3.23 -8.32
CA ASN A 215 0.03 4.48 -9.10
C ASN A 215 -1.11 5.36 -8.58
N ALA A 216 -2.21 4.79 -8.06
CA ALA A 216 -3.32 5.55 -7.51
C ALA A 216 -2.92 6.33 -6.24
N VAL A 217 -2.18 5.69 -5.33
CA VAL A 217 -1.61 6.39 -4.16
C VAL A 217 -0.63 7.48 -4.60
N ASN A 218 0.21 7.21 -5.61
CA ASN A 218 1.15 8.20 -6.13
C ASN A 218 0.46 9.43 -6.74
N PHE A 219 -0.65 9.26 -7.48
CA PHE A 219 -1.43 10.40 -7.97
C PHE A 219 -2.11 11.20 -6.86
N THR A 220 -2.37 10.59 -5.72
CA THR A 220 -3.00 11.24 -4.56
C THR A 220 -2.00 12.04 -3.73
N ASP A 221 -0.70 11.76 -3.83
CA ASP A 221 0.36 12.44 -3.06
C ASP A 221 0.70 13.82 -3.64
N GLY A 222 -0.29 14.71 -3.65
CA GLY A 222 -0.15 16.07 -4.21
C GLY A 222 -0.27 17.21 -3.20
N LEU A 223 -0.79 16.94 -1.99
CA LEU A 223 -0.97 17.93 -0.92
C LEU A 223 -0.46 17.38 0.41
N ASP A 224 -0.09 18.30 1.32
CA ASP A 224 0.45 17.98 2.65
C ASP A 224 -0.50 17.08 3.45
N GLY A 225 -0.05 15.86 3.79
CA GLY A 225 -0.82 14.87 4.54
C GLY A 225 -1.96 14.17 3.77
N LEU A 226 -2.20 14.51 2.50
CA LEU A 226 -3.35 14.01 1.76
C LEU A 226 -3.32 12.49 1.58
N ALA A 227 -2.21 11.92 1.12
CA ALA A 227 -2.13 10.50 0.80
C ALA A 227 -1.88 9.62 2.04
N ILE A 228 -1.06 10.08 2.99
CA ILE A 228 -0.58 9.22 4.06
C ILE A 228 -1.67 8.80 5.04
N MET A 229 -2.58 9.68 5.43
CA MET A 229 -3.65 9.33 6.36
C MET A 229 -4.68 8.35 5.76
N PRO A 230 -5.16 8.50 4.52
CA PRO A 230 -5.91 7.47 3.82
C PRO A 230 -5.18 6.11 3.76
N VAL A 231 -3.87 6.08 3.51
CA VAL A 231 -3.08 4.84 3.55
C VAL A 231 -3.14 4.20 4.94
N VAL A 232 -2.95 4.97 6.02
CA VAL A 232 -3.03 4.49 7.41
C VAL A 232 -4.41 3.88 7.70
N MET A 233 -5.49 4.55 7.29
CA MET A 233 -6.86 4.07 7.51
C MET A 233 -7.13 2.76 6.75
N VAL A 234 -6.78 2.71 5.46
CA VAL A 234 -6.99 1.52 4.61
C VAL A 234 -6.13 0.35 5.08
N ALA A 235 -4.87 0.60 5.45
CA ALA A 235 -3.97 -0.42 6.00
C ALA A 235 -4.52 -1.00 7.31
N SER A 236 -5.01 -0.15 8.20
CA SER A 236 -5.63 -0.59 9.47
C SER A 236 -6.86 -1.46 9.22
N ALA A 237 -7.72 -1.08 8.28
CA ALA A 237 -8.88 -1.88 7.90
C ALA A 237 -8.49 -3.22 7.25
N LEU A 238 -7.50 -3.23 6.33
CA LEU A 238 -6.97 -4.48 5.76
C LEU A 238 -6.32 -5.37 6.82
N GLY A 239 -5.72 -4.80 7.86
CA GLY A 239 -5.21 -5.53 9.02
C GLY A 239 -6.32 -6.33 9.74
N VAL A 240 -7.51 -5.75 9.87
CA VAL A 240 -8.68 -6.46 10.42
C VAL A 240 -9.06 -7.64 9.51
N PHE A 241 -9.12 -7.45 8.20
CA PHE A 241 -9.38 -8.54 7.25
C PHE A 241 -8.31 -9.63 7.32
N ALA A 242 -7.03 -9.26 7.42
CA ALA A 242 -5.94 -10.21 7.58
C ALA A 242 -6.09 -11.06 8.85
N TYR A 243 -6.47 -10.44 9.97
CA TYR A 243 -6.75 -11.14 11.22
C TYR A 243 -7.91 -12.12 11.07
N VAL A 244 -9.00 -11.71 10.44
CA VAL A 244 -10.18 -12.54 10.20
C VAL A 244 -9.88 -13.73 9.30
N THR A 245 -9.28 -13.48 8.14
CA THR A 245 -8.96 -14.54 7.15
C THR A 245 -7.88 -15.50 7.65
N GLY A 246 -6.99 -15.04 8.54
CA GLY A 246 -5.95 -15.86 9.16
C GLY A 246 -6.43 -16.72 10.34
N SER A 247 -7.67 -16.51 10.82
CA SER A 247 -8.24 -17.27 11.93
C SER A 247 -9.29 -18.27 11.42
N SER A 248 -9.10 -19.56 11.69
CA SER A 248 -10.06 -20.61 11.32
C SER A 248 -11.43 -20.42 11.98
N VAL A 249 -11.48 -19.80 13.16
CA VAL A 249 -12.73 -19.53 13.90
C VAL A 249 -13.48 -18.35 13.28
N TYR A 250 -12.79 -17.21 13.10
CA TYR A 250 -13.44 -16.01 12.58
C TYR A 250 -13.76 -16.12 11.09
N SER A 251 -12.90 -16.74 10.28
CA SER A 251 -13.18 -16.96 8.86
C SER A 251 -14.43 -17.81 8.66
N LYS A 252 -14.56 -18.92 9.43
CA LYS A 252 -15.75 -19.77 9.38
C LYS A 252 -17.00 -19.03 9.85
N TYR A 253 -16.93 -18.27 10.95
CA TYR A 253 -18.05 -17.51 11.49
C TYR A 253 -18.56 -16.42 10.56
N LEU A 254 -17.61 -15.72 9.89
CA LEU A 254 -17.91 -14.61 8.99
C LEU A 254 -18.01 -15.04 7.51
N LEU A 255 -17.89 -16.35 7.23
CA LEU A 255 -17.97 -16.93 5.88
C LEU A 255 -16.90 -16.41 4.90
N PHE A 256 -15.72 -16.12 5.41
CA PHE A 256 -14.54 -15.81 4.61
C PHE A 256 -13.72 -17.06 4.32
N PRO A 257 -12.93 -17.08 3.21
CA PRO A 257 -11.96 -18.14 3.02
C PRO A 257 -10.91 -18.10 4.14
N TYR A 258 -10.60 -19.28 4.70
CA TYR A 258 -9.49 -19.40 5.63
C TYR A 258 -8.18 -19.44 4.87
N ILE A 259 -7.30 -18.47 5.14
CA ILE A 259 -5.99 -18.35 4.50
C ILE A 259 -4.93 -18.50 5.58
N PRO A 260 -4.38 -19.71 5.78
CA PRO A 260 -3.40 -19.96 6.84
C PRO A 260 -2.18 -19.04 6.72
N GLY A 261 -1.86 -18.35 7.82
CA GLY A 261 -0.72 -17.42 7.87
C GLY A 261 -1.02 -15.98 7.46
N SER A 262 -2.17 -15.67 6.86
CA SER A 262 -2.53 -14.28 6.51
C SER A 262 -2.66 -13.38 7.75
N GLY A 263 -2.96 -13.94 8.92
CA GLY A 263 -3.04 -13.20 10.18
C GLY A 263 -1.77 -12.42 10.54
N GLU A 264 -0.59 -12.92 10.18
CA GLU A 264 0.70 -12.22 10.42
C GLU A 264 0.79 -10.87 9.67
N LEU A 265 0.02 -10.70 8.60
CA LEU A 265 -0.08 -9.41 7.89
C LEU A 265 -0.67 -8.29 8.76
N LEU A 266 -1.41 -8.62 9.84
CA LEU A 266 -1.83 -7.62 10.83
C LEU A 266 -0.63 -6.87 11.41
N ILE A 267 0.50 -7.56 11.64
CA ILE A 267 1.73 -6.94 12.17
C ILE A 267 2.31 -5.96 11.15
N PHE A 268 2.34 -6.35 9.88
CA PHE A 268 2.79 -5.49 8.79
C PHE A 268 1.87 -4.25 8.63
N CYS A 269 0.55 -4.45 8.66
CA CYS A 269 -0.43 -3.36 8.61
C CYS A 269 -0.26 -2.39 9.79
N ALA A 270 -0.06 -2.93 10.99
CA ALA A 270 0.17 -2.14 12.20
C ALA A 270 1.48 -1.35 12.13
N ALA A 271 2.57 -1.96 11.65
CA ALA A 271 3.84 -1.28 11.41
C ALA A 271 3.69 -0.17 10.36
N MET A 272 2.94 -0.42 9.27
CA MET A 272 2.64 0.58 8.24
C MET A 272 1.83 1.74 8.80
N ALA A 273 0.83 1.47 9.64
CA ALA A 273 0.04 2.50 10.31
C ALA A 273 0.91 3.34 11.26
N GLY A 274 1.75 2.72 12.09
CA GLY A 274 2.65 3.42 12.99
C GLY A 274 3.67 4.29 12.27
N ALA A 275 4.30 3.76 11.20
CA ALA A 275 5.24 4.52 10.37
C ALA A 275 4.56 5.67 9.63
N GLY A 276 3.33 5.43 9.13
CA GLY A 276 2.52 6.46 8.47
C GLY A 276 2.14 7.60 9.41
N LEU A 277 1.74 7.30 10.64
CA LEU A 277 1.46 8.32 11.67
C LEU A 277 2.70 9.10 12.07
N ALA A 278 3.85 8.43 12.20
CA ALA A 278 5.12 9.11 12.46
C ALA A 278 5.49 10.07 11.32
N PHE A 279 5.31 9.63 10.07
CA PHE A 279 5.55 10.48 8.91
C PHE A 279 4.57 11.65 8.85
N LEU A 280 3.29 11.41 9.14
CA LEU A 280 2.25 12.45 9.17
C LEU A 280 2.61 13.58 10.14
N TRP A 281 3.26 13.27 11.27
CA TRP A 281 3.74 14.28 12.22
C TRP A 281 4.58 15.37 11.55
N PHE A 282 5.39 15.00 10.55
CA PHE A 282 6.27 15.93 9.82
C PHE A 282 5.66 16.39 8.49
N ASN A 283 4.64 15.70 7.99
CA ASN A 283 4.02 15.98 6.69
C ASN A 283 2.69 16.72 6.80
N THR A 284 2.17 17.01 8.01
CA THR A 284 1.00 17.89 8.17
C THR A 284 1.31 19.30 7.69
N HIS A 285 0.28 19.98 7.19
CA HIS A 285 0.41 21.35 6.68
C HIS A 285 0.80 22.36 7.78
N PRO A 286 1.85 23.20 7.59
CA PRO A 286 2.81 23.21 6.48
C PRO A 286 3.85 22.08 6.60
N ALA A 287 4.01 21.28 5.55
CA ALA A 287 4.86 20.10 5.60
C ALA A 287 6.36 20.44 5.74
N GLN A 288 7.04 19.71 6.60
CA GLN A 288 8.50 19.75 6.78
C GLN A 288 9.24 18.83 5.79
N VAL A 289 8.52 17.84 5.21
CA VAL A 289 9.04 16.88 4.27
C VAL A 289 7.90 16.31 3.41
N PHE A 290 8.16 16.11 2.11
CA PHE A 290 7.24 15.43 1.20
C PHE A 290 7.57 13.95 1.09
N MET A 291 6.54 13.11 0.89
CA MET A 291 6.68 11.67 0.81
C MET A 291 7.49 11.25 -0.40
N GLY A 292 7.20 11.81 -1.56
CA GLY A 292 7.82 11.47 -2.84
C GLY A 292 7.39 10.11 -3.38
N ASP A 293 7.90 9.80 -4.58
CA ASP A 293 7.59 8.54 -5.25
C ASP A 293 8.06 7.30 -4.47
N VAL A 294 9.12 7.46 -3.66
CA VAL A 294 9.61 6.40 -2.75
C VAL A 294 8.50 5.89 -1.84
N GLY A 295 7.82 6.80 -1.16
CA GLY A 295 6.75 6.43 -0.21
C GLY A 295 5.45 6.07 -0.91
N ALA A 296 5.02 6.89 -1.86
CA ALA A 296 3.73 6.75 -2.50
C ALA A 296 3.60 5.42 -3.27
N LEU A 297 4.62 5.06 -4.08
CA LEU A 297 4.60 3.82 -4.84
C LEU A 297 4.68 2.58 -3.93
N SER A 298 5.53 2.62 -2.91
CA SER A 298 5.71 1.50 -1.99
C SER A 298 4.46 1.21 -1.18
N LEU A 299 3.84 2.25 -0.61
CA LEU A 299 2.64 2.10 0.20
C LEU A 299 1.45 1.60 -0.62
N GLY A 300 1.27 2.14 -1.84
CA GLY A 300 0.23 1.66 -2.74
C GLY A 300 0.45 0.21 -3.18
N GLY A 301 1.69 -0.18 -3.50
CA GLY A 301 2.04 -1.57 -3.80
C GLY A 301 1.81 -2.52 -2.62
N ALA A 302 2.11 -2.07 -1.40
CA ALA A 302 1.80 -2.80 -0.17
C ALA A 302 0.30 -3.02 0.01
N LEU A 303 -0.52 -1.97 -0.11
CA LEU A 303 -1.98 -2.08 0.01
C LEU A 303 -2.56 -3.05 -1.03
N GLY A 304 -2.10 -2.98 -2.29
CA GLY A 304 -2.52 -3.91 -3.34
C GLY A 304 -2.18 -5.36 -3.00
N THR A 305 -0.95 -5.62 -2.52
CA THR A 305 -0.51 -6.96 -2.12
C THR A 305 -1.30 -7.50 -0.94
N LEU A 306 -1.55 -6.67 0.09
CA LEU A 306 -2.37 -7.02 1.25
C LEU A 306 -3.80 -7.42 0.83
N ALA A 307 -4.41 -6.63 -0.06
CA ALA A 307 -5.77 -6.89 -0.54
C ALA A 307 -5.86 -8.23 -1.29
N VAL A 308 -4.89 -8.53 -2.14
CA VAL A 308 -4.86 -9.79 -2.89
C VAL A 308 -4.68 -10.98 -1.96
N ILE A 309 -3.75 -10.93 -1.00
CA ILE A 309 -3.52 -12.04 -0.07
C ILE A 309 -4.77 -12.28 0.79
N THR A 310 -5.43 -11.22 1.24
CA THR A 310 -6.65 -11.31 2.07
C THR A 310 -7.93 -11.51 1.27
N ARG A 311 -7.85 -11.56 -0.07
CA ARG A 311 -9.00 -11.69 -1.00
C ARG A 311 -9.97 -10.53 -0.90
N GLN A 312 -9.45 -9.33 -0.71
CA GLN A 312 -10.23 -8.09 -0.52
C GLN A 312 -9.96 -7.07 -1.64
N GLU A 313 -9.82 -7.53 -2.88
CA GLU A 313 -9.46 -6.70 -4.03
C GLU A 313 -10.55 -5.64 -4.30
N ILE A 314 -11.82 -6.05 -4.31
CA ILE A 314 -12.95 -5.11 -4.50
C ILE A 314 -13.12 -4.21 -3.28
N VAL A 315 -12.95 -4.76 -2.08
CA VAL A 315 -13.03 -3.99 -0.83
C VAL A 315 -11.94 -2.92 -0.78
N LEU A 316 -10.71 -3.23 -1.26
CA LEU A 316 -9.66 -2.22 -1.42
C LEU A 316 -10.11 -1.09 -2.35
N GLY A 317 -10.79 -1.42 -3.47
CA GLY A 317 -11.35 -0.40 -4.37
C GLY A 317 -12.37 0.50 -3.69
N ILE A 318 -13.18 -0.04 -2.76
CA ILE A 318 -14.15 0.73 -1.96
C ILE A 318 -13.43 1.57 -0.92
N MET A 319 -12.63 0.96 -0.03
CA MET A 319 -11.93 1.66 1.05
C MET A 319 -10.94 2.70 0.54
N GLY A 320 -10.24 2.37 -0.54
CA GLY A 320 -9.31 3.24 -1.27
C GLY A 320 -10.00 4.12 -2.33
N GLY A 321 -11.31 4.35 -2.25
CA GLY A 321 -12.09 5.07 -3.26
C GLY A 321 -11.54 6.45 -3.59
N ILE A 322 -10.92 7.14 -2.63
CA ILE A 322 -10.22 8.41 -2.88
C ILE A 322 -9.06 8.20 -3.87
N PHE A 323 -8.23 7.17 -3.67
CA PHE A 323 -7.13 6.86 -4.60
C PHE A 323 -7.66 6.51 -5.99
N VAL A 324 -8.76 5.74 -6.03
CA VAL A 324 -9.41 5.36 -7.30
C VAL A 324 -9.92 6.59 -8.04
N VAL A 325 -10.64 7.49 -7.37
CA VAL A 325 -11.22 8.69 -7.99
C VAL A 325 -10.12 9.66 -8.44
N GLU A 326 -9.04 9.82 -7.66
CA GLU A 326 -7.88 10.63 -8.05
C GLU A 326 -7.24 10.07 -9.33
N ALA A 327 -6.96 8.78 -9.40
CA ALA A 327 -6.40 8.14 -10.59
C ALA A 327 -7.34 8.25 -11.80
N LEU A 328 -8.63 7.96 -11.62
CA LEU A 328 -9.63 8.09 -12.69
C LEU A 328 -9.75 9.52 -13.19
N SER A 329 -9.65 10.52 -12.32
CA SER A 329 -9.70 11.93 -12.71
C SER A 329 -8.57 12.30 -13.69
N VAL A 330 -7.35 11.76 -13.46
CA VAL A 330 -6.21 11.93 -14.35
C VAL A 330 -6.44 11.21 -15.67
N MET A 331 -6.88 9.95 -15.61
CA MET A 331 -7.13 9.15 -16.82
C MET A 331 -8.20 9.80 -17.72
N LEU A 332 -9.31 10.23 -17.12
CA LEU A 332 -10.39 10.91 -17.82
C LEU A 332 -9.93 12.24 -18.44
N GLN A 333 -9.22 13.07 -17.66
CA GLN A 333 -8.70 14.35 -18.14
C GLN A 333 -7.75 14.18 -19.33
N VAL A 334 -6.78 13.26 -19.20
CA VAL A 334 -5.78 13.01 -20.26
C VAL A 334 -6.44 12.37 -21.49
N GLY A 335 -7.34 11.41 -21.26
CA GLY A 335 -8.07 10.74 -22.34
C GLY A 335 -8.92 11.73 -23.14
N TRP A 336 -9.72 12.54 -22.43
CA TRP A 336 -10.58 13.57 -23.06
C TRP A 336 -9.76 14.62 -23.79
N PHE A 337 -8.68 15.11 -23.18
CA PHE A 337 -7.80 16.10 -23.82
C PHE A 337 -7.19 15.57 -25.12
N LYS A 338 -6.71 14.32 -25.14
CA LYS A 338 -6.18 13.68 -26.34
C LYS A 338 -7.27 13.46 -27.40
N TYR A 339 -8.45 12.99 -26.98
CA TYR A 339 -9.58 12.77 -27.88
C TYR A 339 -10.06 14.07 -28.55
N THR A 340 -10.28 15.14 -27.77
CA THR A 340 -10.74 16.44 -28.30
C THR A 340 -9.68 17.08 -29.17
N ARG A 341 -8.39 16.98 -28.81
CA ARG A 341 -7.27 17.46 -29.64
C ARG A 341 -7.23 16.74 -30.99
N LYS A 342 -7.46 15.44 -31.00
CA LYS A 342 -7.52 14.65 -32.25
C LYS A 342 -8.74 14.98 -33.08
N ARG A 343 -9.90 15.21 -32.46
CA ARG A 343 -11.20 15.42 -33.13
C ARG A 343 -11.42 16.86 -33.59
N TYR A 344 -11.00 17.84 -32.79
CA TYR A 344 -11.31 19.25 -32.98
C TYR A 344 -10.05 20.14 -33.17
N GLY A 345 -8.84 19.56 -33.20
CA GLY A 345 -7.58 20.28 -33.30
C GLY A 345 -7.11 20.95 -32.01
N VAL A 346 -8.01 21.17 -31.05
CA VAL A 346 -7.74 21.82 -29.77
C VAL A 346 -8.15 20.91 -28.62
N GLY A 347 -7.24 20.69 -27.66
CA GLY A 347 -7.50 19.87 -26.46
C GLY A 347 -8.37 20.65 -25.47
N GLN A 348 -9.48 20.03 -25.07
CA GLN A 348 -10.39 20.58 -24.04
C GLN A 348 -10.18 19.85 -22.70
N ARG A 349 -10.39 20.59 -21.61
CA ARG A 349 -10.30 20.05 -20.24
C ARG A 349 -11.70 19.81 -19.67
N ILE A 350 -11.92 18.68 -18.97
CA ILE A 350 -13.14 18.41 -18.21
C ILE A 350 -13.03 19.09 -16.83
N LEU A 351 -11.91 18.87 -16.15
CA LEU A 351 -11.61 19.44 -14.84
C LEU A 351 -10.73 20.67 -15.01
N LYS A 352 -10.83 21.64 -14.10
CA LYS A 352 -9.93 22.82 -14.07
C LYS A 352 -8.46 22.38 -14.03
N MET A 353 -8.18 21.30 -13.26
CA MET A 353 -6.90 20.62 -13.18
C MET A 353 -7.13 19.18 -12.70
N ALA A 354 -6.28 18.25 -13.10
CA ALA A 354 -6.22 16.89 -12.56
C ALA A 354 -4.84 16.70 -11.92
N PRO A 355 -4.73 15.89 -10.84
CA PRO A 355 -5.78 15.11 -10.15
C PRO A 355 -6.89 15.95 -9.49
N LEU A 356 -7.91 15.29 -8.94
CA LEU A 356 -9.16 15.94 -8.45
C LEU A 356 -8.91 16.94 -7.30
N HIS A 357 -7.97 16.68 -6.40
CA HIS A 357 -7.63 17.60 -5.32
C HIS A 357 -7.24 19.00 -5.85
N HIS A 358 -6.46 19.07 -6.94
CA HIS A 358 -6.14 20.35 -7.58
C HIS A 358 -7.34 21.03 -8.25
N HIS A 359 -8.34 20.26 -8.69
CA HIS A 359 -9.59 20.84 -9.18
C HIS A 359 -10.32 21.61 -8.07
N PHE A 360 -10.36 21.05 -6.86
CA PHE A 360 -10.99 21.72 -5.70
C PHE A 360 -10.20 22.96 -5.26
N GLU A 361 -8.86 22.90 -5.22
CA GLU A 361 -8.03 24.06 -4.92
C GLU A 361 -8.28 25.20 -5.93
N LYS A 362 -8.29 24.89 -7.25
CA LYS A 362 -8.62 25.87 -8.30
C LYS A 362 -10.08 26.31 -8.27
N SER A 363 -10.93 25.63 -7.52
CA SER A 363 -12.31 26.01 -7.29
C SER A 363 -12.49 26.87 -6.02
N GLY A 364 -11.37 27.18 -5.32
CA GLY A 364 -11.35 28.09 -4.18
C GLY A 364 -11.34 27.42 -2.81
N TRP A 365 -11.20 26.08 -2.73
CA TRP A 365 -11.05 25.41 -1.45
C TRP A 365 -9.60 25.57 -0.93
N LYS A 366 -9.47 25.76 0.39
CA LYS A 366 -8.17 25.76 1.04
C LYS A 366 -7.59 24.34 1.04
N GLU A 367 -6.28 24.19 0.91
CA GLU A 367 -5.58 22.92 0.94
C GLU A 367 -6.00 22.04 2.14
N THR A 368 -5.98 22.62 3.34
CA THR A 368 -6.38 21.90 4.57
C THR A 368 -7.83 21.41 4.54
N GLN A 369 -8.73 22.14 3.88
CA GLN A 369 -10.12 21.71 3.73
C GLN A 369 -10.24 20.50 2.79
N VAL A 370 -9.48 20.49 1.68
CA VAL A 370 -9.44 19.35 0.77
C VAL A 370 -8.94 18.13 1.51
N VAL A 371 -7.79 18.24 2.19
CA VAL A 371 -7.13 17.16 2.94
C VAL A 371 -8.06 16.55 3.98
N VAL A 372 -8.62 17.37 4.88
CA VAL A 372 -9.49 16.86 5.97
C VAL A 372 -10.77 16.23 5.43
N ARG A 373 -11.38 16.81 4.39
CA ARG A 373 -12.59 16.24 3.76
C ARG A 373 -12.28 14.87 3.11
N PHE A 374 -11.14 14.72 2.47
CA PHE A 374 -10.71 13.43 1.89
C PHE A 374 -10.44 12.39 2.97
N TRP A 375 -9.88 12.78 4.12
CA TRP A 375 -9.75 11.88 5.27
C TRP A 375 -11.11 11.40 5.77
N ILE A 376 -12.08 12.32 5.92
CA ILE A 376 -13.45 11.97 6.36
C ILE A 376 -14.10 11.00 5.36
N ILE A 377 -13.98 11.26 4.06
CA ILE A 377 -14.51 10.37 3.02
C ILE A 377 -13.83 9.01 3.10
N THR A 378 -12.49 8.95 3.23
CA THR A 378 -11.78 7.68 3.37
C THR A 378 -12.22 6.92 4.61
N MET A 379 -12.42 7.60 5.74
CA MET A 379 -12.94 6.97 6.96
C MET A 379 -14.31 6.33 6.72
N LEU A 380 -15.24 7.04 6.08
CA LEU A 380 -16.55 6.52 5.73
C LEU A 380 -16.44 5.30 4.81
N LEU A 381 -15.57 5.36 3.79
CA LEU A 381 -15.35 4.24 2.87
C LEU A 381 -14.71 3.03 3.57
N CYS A 382 -13.80 3.25 4.52
CA CYS A 382 -13.25 2.19 5.36
C CYS A 382 -14.33 1.54 6.25
N LEU A 383 -15.22 2.33 6.83
CA LEU A 383 -16.36 1.79 7.60
C LEU A 383 -17.31 0.99 6.72
N ILE A 384 -17.59 1.43 5.49
CA ILE A 384 -18.38 0.67 4.50
C ILE A 384 -17.68 -0.64 4.16
N GLY A 385 -16.35 -0.60 3.90
CA GLY A 385 -15.56 -1.80 3.65
C GLY A 385 -15.62 -2.78 4.83
N LEU A 386 -15.41 -2.29 6.06
CA LEU A 386 -15.49 -3.11 7.27
C LEU A 386 -16.91 -3.65 7.54
N ALA A 387 -17.96 -2.93 7.16
CA ALA A 387 -19.33 -3.42 7.27
C ALA A 387 -19.57 -4.69 6.44
N SER A 388 -18.82 -4.87 5.34
CA SER A 388 -18.86 -6.10 4.54
C SER A 388 -18.46 -7.37 5.31
N LEU A 389 -17.74 -7.24 6.45
CA LEU A 389 -17.40 -8.36 7.32
C LEU A 389 -18.64 -9.08 7.87
N LYS A 390 -19.70 -8.36 8.14
CA LYS A 390 -20.92 -8.92 8.77
C LYS A 390 -22.13 -8.94 7.84
N LEU A 391 -22.16 -8.06 6.85
CA LEU A 391 -23.26 -7.96 5.89
C LEU A 391 -23.14 -8.95 4.72
N ARG A 392 -22.48 -10.07 4.98
CA ARG A 392 -22.31 -11.18 4.03
C ARG A 392 -23.33 -12.26 4.26
#